data_0d8a42b62f9908ec275e36fb0517db21
#
_entry.id   0d8a42b62f9908ec275e36fb0517db21
#
_cell.length_a   1.000
_cell.length_b   1.000
_cell.length_c   1.000
_cell.angle_alpha   90.00
_cell.angle_beta   90.00
_cell.angle_gamma   90.00
#
_symmetry.space_group_name_H-M   'P 1'
#
loop_
_entity.id
_entity.type
_entity.pdbx_description
1 polymer ?
#
loop_
_entity_poly.entity_id
_entity_poly.type
_entity_poly.pdbx_seq_one_letter_code
_entity_poly.pdbx_strand_id
1 'polypeptide(L)'
;MQEVYALSITPKTFRLVNASDKDITGAVVTFNLWKKEGGNWTEKQGSSLSGKVTLTPGQKINFNGWSFVEGIGEYRLELVCDGTVTDTRYINTYESYTTVDATGRQTPVKYTSGTITAPADAAALIIENIISNNVSVTPNDNPNTLYYLGEGMTATGLDGKNVINYNLAVTIALQDGYDFCVPYEFTAQNISYKRSFEAGCTTLMVPFEVTTIPEGLTAYEFASEDGNEVTFNMLEKLSAFEGSLVKVDAAKEYTFTAANQKLFNNYTDAAAALNFKFIGISSKPDYAKAYLLSADGTKFELSDNPKYQSFRGCFVPIYGATYLPATLTIKGIPTGIKTIKASDAKTDGVYYNLSGQRVGVDYKGIVIHNGKKMLRK
;
A
#
# COMPACT_ATOMS: atom_id res chain seq x y z
N MET A 1 7.35 27.71 -20.63
CA MET A 1 7.46 26.33 -21.17
C MET A 1 6.86 25.40 -20.15
N GLN A 2 5.94 24.56 -20.53
CA GLN A 2 5.38 23.55 -19.64
C GLN A 2 6.31 22.31 -19.65
N GLU A 3 6.69 21.84 -18.49
CA GLU A 3 7.49 20.62 -18.34
C GLU A 3 6.57 19.41 -18.06
N VAL A 4 6.81 18.31 -18.75
CA VAL A 4 6.02 17.07 -18.63
C VAL A 4 6.96 15.88 -18.51
N TYR A 5 6.71 15.05 -17.47
CA TYR A 5 7.50 13.88 -17.14
C TYR A 5 6.84 12.64 -17.74
N ALA A 6 7.10 12.33 -19.00
CA ALA A 6 6.68 11.08 -19.61
C ALA A 6 7.23 10.90 -21.02
N LEU A 7 7.42 9.65 -21.43
CA LEU A 7 7.69 9.28 -22.82
C LEU A 7 6.43 9.44 -23.70
N SER A 8 5.27 9.25 -23.10
CA SER A 8 3.99 9.52 -23.73
C SER A 8 3.32 10.69 -23.05
N ILE A 9 3.03 11.73 -23.80
CA ILE A 9 2.29 12.87 -23.31
C ILE A 9 0.83 12.61 -23.61
N THR A 10 0.05 12.40 -22.56
CA THR A 10 -1.40 12.44 -22.61
C THR A 10 -1.84 13.72 -21.91
N PRO A 11 -2.00 14.85 -22.63
CA PRO A 11 -2.65 15.99 -22.04
C PRO A 11 -4.06 15.55 -21.74
N LYS A 12 -4.35 15.36 -20.46
CA LYS A 12 -5.64 14.83 -20.01
C LYS A 12 -6.80 15.73 -20.45
N THR A 13 -6.55 17.03 -20.65
CA THR A 13 -7.60 17.98 -21.07
C THR A 13 -6.99 19.26 -21.60
N PHE A 14 -7.30 19.65 -22.85
CA PHE A 14 -7.15 21.01 -23.33
C PHE A 14 -8.46 21.75 -23.12
N ARG A 15 -8.37 22.98 -22.64
CA ARG A 15 -9.51 23.86 -22.48
C ARG A 15 -9.40 25.02 -23.46
N LEU A 16 -10.33 25.06 -24.40
CA LEU A 16 -10.53 26.21 -25.28
C LEU A 16 -11.52 27.17 -24.62
N VAL A 17 -11.20 28.45 -24.62
CA VAL A 17 -12.04 29.51 -24.05
C VAL A 17 -12.23 30.57 -25.12
N ASN A 18 -13.48 30.99 -25.38
CA ASN A 18 -13.71 32.20 -26.14
C ASN A 18 -13.44 33.41 -25.23
N ALA A 19 -12.28 34.05 -25.43
CA ALA A 19 -11.86 35.21 -24.66
C ALA A 19 -12.30 36.54 -25.31
N SER A 20 -13.03 36.49 -26.46
CA SER A 20 -13.55 37.67 -27.13
C SER A 20 -14.91 38.07 -26.55
N ASP A 21 -15.38 39.27 -26.92
CA ASP A 21 -16.70 39.80 -26.60
C ASP A 21 -17.78 39.42 -27.61
N LYS A 22 -17.45 38.55 -28.60
CA LYS A 22 -18.34 38.15 -29.70
C LYS A 22 -18.50 36.62 -29.73
N ASP A 23 -19.63 36.19 -30.28
CA ASP A 23 -19.87 34.79 -30.57
C ASP A 23 -18.90 34.29 -31.65
N ILE A 24 -18.29 33.14 -31.38
CA ILE A 24 -17.54 32.35 -32.37
C ILE A 24 -18.50 31.29 -32.89
N THR A 25 -18.86 31.34 -34.18
CA THR A 25 -19.85 30.44 -34.77
C THR A 25 -19.23 29.60 -35.87
N GLY A 26 -19.18 28.27 -35.69
CA GLY A 26 -18.73 27.34 -36.72
C GLY A 26 -17.23 27.44 -37.08
N ALA A 27 -16.44 28.10 -36.25
CA ALA A 27 -15.00 28.22 -36.46
C ALA A 27 -14.31 26.85 -36.50
N VAL A 28 -13.44 26.66 -37.48
CA VAL A 28 -12.59 25.45 -37.55
C VAL A 28 -11.42 25.63 -36.61
N VAL A 29 -11.39 24.80 -35.56
CA VAL A 29 -10.30 24.77 -34.61
C VAL A 29 -9.41 23.57 -34.88
N THR A 30 -8.13 23.82 -35.03
CA THR A 30 -7.12 22.77 -35.22
C THR A 30 -6.00 22.90 -34.20
N PHE A 31 -5.57 21.78 -33.65
CA PHE A 31 -4.36 21.70 -32.81
C PHE A 31 -3.26 21.04 -33.65
N ASN A 32 -2.17 21.75 -33.88
CA ASN A 32 -1.00 21.24 -34.60
C ASN A 32 0.13 21.02 -33.62
N LEU A 33 0.77 19.86 -33.73
CA LEU A 33 1.94 19.51 -32.94
C LEU A 33 3.22 19.58 -33.79
N TRP A 34 4.19 20.28 -33.26
CA TRP A 34 5.52 20.39 -33.83
C TRP A 34 6.55 19.84 -32.86
N LYS A 35 7.59 19.14 -33.38
CA LYS A 35 8.75 18.72 -32.61
C LYS A 35 9.98 19.45 -33.12
N LYS A 36 10.87 19.85 -32.21
CA LYS A 36 12.14 20.48 -32.55
C LYS A 36 13.18 19.40 -32.87
N GLU A 37 13.62 19.37 -34.10
CA GLU A 37 14.61 18.41 -34.60
C GLU A 37 15.75 19.16 -35.28
N GLY A 38 17.00 18.95 -34.82
CA GLY A 38 18.15 19.66 -35.36
C GLY A 38 18.08 21.19 -35.28
N GLY A 39 17.33 21.72 -34.29
CA GLY A 39 17.11 23.14 -34.10
C GLY A 39 15.90 23.71 -34.84
N ASN A 40 15.29 22.95 -35.76
CA ASN A 40 14.10 23.37 -36.53
C ASN A 40 12.84 22.70 -36.03
N TRP A 41 11.71 23.40 -36.21
CA TRP A 41 10.40 22.86 -35.89
C TRP A 41 9.85 22.05 -37.05
N THR A 42 9.56 20.76 -36.83
CA THR A 42 8.98 19.82 -37.80
C THR A 42 7.58 19.44 -37.35
N GLU A 43 6.58 19.63 -38.22
CA GLU A 43 5.23 19.23 -37.95
C GLU A 43 5.11 17.71 -37.89
N LYS A 44 4.40 17.19 -36.86
CA LYS A 44 4.18 15.76 -36.69
C LYS A 44 2.88 15.34 -37.38
N GLN A 45 3.01 14.53 -38.42
CA GLN A 45 1.87 14.03 -39.19
C GLN A 45 0.93 13.19 -38.31
N GLY A 46 -0.38 13.40 -38.48
CA GLY A 46 -1.41 12.69 -37.73
C GLY A 46 -1.61 13.19 -36.30
N SER A 47 -0.87 14.20 -35.86
CA SER A 47 -1.02 14.81 -34.54
C SER A 47 -2.03 15.97 -34.51
N SER A 48 -2.59 16.38 -35.63
CA SER A 48 -3.60 17.44 -35.67
C SER A 48 -4.97 16.91 -35.28
N LEU A 49 -5.60 17.61 -34.37
CA LEU A 49 -7.01 17.42 -33.98
C LEU A 49 -7.79 18.60 -34.54
N SER A 50 -8.82 18.34 -35.36
CA SER A 50 -9.60 19.39 -35.98
C SER A 50 -11.09 19.21 -35.71
N GLY A 51 -11.81 20.31 -35.49
CA GLY A 51 -13.25 20.29 -35.28
C GLY A 51 -13.87 21.68 -35.43
N LYS A 52 -15.18 21.72 -35.72
CA LYS A 52 -15.96 22.99 -35.73
C LYS A 52 -16.48 23.28 -34.31
N VAL A 53 -16.29 24.49 -33.87
CA VAL A 53 -16.76 24.94 -32.55
C VAL A 53 -17.67 26.14 -32.67
N THR A 54 -18.64 26.25 -31.77
CA THR A 54 -19.48 27.42 -31.55
C THR A 54 -19.40 27.77 -30.08
N LEU A 55 -18.98 28.97 -29.76
CA LEU A 55 -18.72 29.44 -28.41
C LEU A 55 -19.21 30.87 -28.21
N THR A 56 -20.06 31.09 -27.23
CA THR A 56 -20.38 32.43 -26.74
C THR A 56 -19.22 33.00 -25.89
N PRO A 57 -19.17 34.32 -25.66
CA PRO A 57 -18.15 34.95 -24.82
C PRO A 57 -18.00 34.26 -23.45
N GLY A 58 -16.78 33.93 -23.07
CA GLY A 58 -16.45 33.23 -21.81
C GLY A 58 -16.78 31.74 -21.78
N GLN A 59 -17.46 31.21 -22.79
CA GLN A 59 -17.76 29.77 -22.86
C GLN A 59 -16.48 28.96 -23.06
N LYS A 60 -16.48 27.73 -22.51
CA LYS A 60 -15.32 26.82 -22.47
C LYS A 60 -15.70 25.46 -23.05
N ILE A 61 -14.81 24.87 -23.84
CA ILE A 61 -14.89 23.48 -24.30
C ILE A 61 -13.64 22.73 -23.80
N ASN A 62 -13.83 21.55 -23.26
CA ASN A 62 -12.73 20.65 -22.90
C ASN A 62 -12.56 19.61 -24.01
N PHE A 63 -11.33 19.48 -24.50
CA PHE A 63 -10.91 18.40 -25.40
C PHE A 63 -10.21 17.34 -24.55
N ASN A 64 -10.82 16.17 -24.44
CA ASN A 64 -10.31 15.05 -23.64
C ASN A 64 -9.72 13.97 -24.55
N GLY A 65 -8.71 13.25 -24.04
CA GLY A 65 -8.24 12.02 -24.66
C GLY A 65 -7.30 12.19 -25.86
N TRP A 66 -6.81 13.39 -26.15
CA TRP A 66 -5.75 13.58 -27.12
C TRP A 66 -4.41 13.18 -26.49
N SER A 67 -3.76 12.18 -27.09
CA SER A 67 -2.42 11.72 -26.70
C SER A 67 -1.50 11.72 -27.90
N PHE A 68 -0.26 12.09 -27.71
CA PHE A 68 0.77 11.90 -28.69
C PHE A 68 1.98 11.18 -28.06
N VAL A 69 2.52 10.22 -28.76
CA VAL A 69 3.68 9.45 -28.36
C VAL A 69 4.79 9.77 -29.35
N GLU A 70 5.62 10.74 -29.04
CA GLU A 70 6.70 11.19 -29.91
C GLU A 70 8.07 11.15 -29.19
N GLY A 71 8.10 10.62 -27.98
CA GLY A 71 9.29 10.50 -27.17
C GLY A 71 9.75 11.83 -26.58
N ILE A 72 11.02 11.89 -26.23
CA ILE A 72 11.64 13.05 -25.58
C ILE A 72 11.93 14.15 -26.59
N GLY A 73 11.77 15.39 -26.15
CA GLY A 73 12.10 16.55 -26.97
C GLY A 73 11.36 17.83 -26.57
N GLU A 74 11.65 18.86 -27.35
CA GLU A 74 10.93 20.12 -27.29
C GLU A 74 9.78 20.08 -28.31
N TYR A 75 8.58 20.39 -27.85
CA TYR A 75 7.38 20.43 -28.65
C TYR A 75 6.74 21.81 -28.62
N ARG A 76 6.09 22.16 -29.72
CA ARG A 76 5.27 23.33 -29.86
C ARG A 76 3.86 22.88 -30.28
N LEU A 77 2.88 23.21 -29.46
CA LEU A 77 1.47 23.01 -29.74
C LEU A 77 0.86 24.33 -30.17
N GLU A 78 0.26 24.36 -31.33
CA GLU A 78 -0.42 25.52 -31.88
C GLU A 78 -1.92 25.30 -31.94
N LEU A 79 -2.66 26.25 -31.41
CA LEU A 79 -4.09 26.38 -31.61
C LEU A 79 -4.34 27.27 -32.84
N VAL A 80 -4.98 26.72 -33.86
CA VAL A 80 -5.32 27.42 -35.08
C VAL A 80 -6.83 27.55 -35.17
N CYS A 81 -7.33 28.78 -35.32
CA CYS A 81 -8.73 29.06 -35.56
C CYS A 81 -8.88 29.67 -36.97
N ASP A 82 -9.69 29.04 -37.82
CA ASP A 82 -9.95 29.48 -39.21
C ASP A 82 -8.63 29.77 -39.97
N GLY A 83 -7.64 28.93 -39.82
CA GLY A 83 -6.34 29.06 -40.49
C GLY A 83 -5.36 30.04 -39.84
N THR A 84 -5.71 30.68 -38.73
CA THR A 84 -4.85 31.61 -38.01
C THR A 84 -4.42 31.05 -36.69
N VAL A 85 -3.09 31.03 -36.39
CA VAL A 85 -2.56 30.64 -35.08
C VAL A 85 -3.01 31.63 -34.03
N THR A 86 -3.78 31.17 -33.06
CA THR A 86 -4.36 32.01 -32.00
C THR A 86 -3.68 31.83 -30.64
N ASP A 87 -3.08 30.67 -30.38
CA ASP A 87 -2.28 30.41 -29.19
C ASP A 87 -1.15 29.43 -29.51
N THR A 88 -0.06 29.53 -28.77
CA THR A 88 1.10 28.65 -28.89
C THR A 88 1.59 28.25 -27.52
N ARG A 89 1.76 26.94 -27.30
CA ARG A 89 2.31 26.38 -26.07
C ARG A 89 3.59 25.59 -26.38
N TYR A 90 4.60 25.77 -25.55
CA TYR A 90 5.83 25.01 -25.61
C TYR A 90 5.84 23.98 -24.52
N ILE A 91 6.11 22.74 -24.88
CA ILE A 91 6.16 21.58 -23.99
C ILE A 91 7.55 20.96 -24.12
N ASN A 92 8.19 20.70 -23.00
CA ASN A 92 9.45 20.00 -22.94
C ASN A 92 9.27 18.66 -22.24
N THR A 93 9.62 17.58 -22.91
CA THR A 93 9.53 16.22 -22.37
C THR A 93 10.91 15.67 -22.13
N TYR A 94 11.08 14.93 -21.05
CA TYR A 94 12.36 14.34 -20.68
C TYR A 94 12.18 13.00 -19.96
N GLU A 95 13.24 12.21 -19.97
CA GLU A 95 13.30 10.97 -19.21
C GLU A 95 13.18 11.26 -17.73
N SER A 96 12.48 10.39 -17.03
CA SER A 96 12.28 10.54 -15.59
C SER A 96 12.09 9.18 -14.93
N TYR A 97 12.38 9.17 -13.67
CA TYR A 97 11.94 8.13 -12.72
C TYR A 97 11.16 8.78 -11.61
N THR A 98 10.42 7.99 -10.83
CA THR A 98 9.63 8.51 -9.72
C THR A 98 10.14 7.92 -8.42
N THR A 99 10.38 8.75 -7.42
CA THR A 99 10.64 8.32 -6.04
C THR A 99 9.33 8.31 -5.27
N VAL A 100 9.17 7.33 -4.38
CA VAL A 100 7.99 7.23 -3.51
C VAL A 100 8.47 7.13 -2.08
N ASP A 101 8.04 8.04 -1.22
CA ASP A 101 8.37 8.01 0.19
C ASP A 101 7.47 7.07 1.00
N ALA A 102 7.71 6.93 2.29
CA ALA A 102 6.95 6.08 3.19
C ALA A 102 5.48 6.49 3.37
N THR A 103 5.09 7.68 2.95
CA THR A 103 3.68 8.13 2.95
C THR A 103 2.94 7.78 1.66
N GLY A 104 3.66 7.25 0.65
CA GLY A 104 3.14 7.00 -0.68
C GLY A 104 3.17 8.23 -1.59
N ARG A 105 3.79 9.33 -1.17
CA ARG A 105 3.94 10.53 -1.98
C ARG A 105 4.93 10.26 -3.10
N GLN A 106 4.47 10.48 -4.32
CA GLN A 106 5.24 10.32 -5.55
C GLN A 106 5.89 11.64 -5.97
N THR A 107 7.18 11.60 -6.26
CA THR A 107 7.95 12.76 -6.74
C THR A 107 8.70 12.36 -8.01
N PRO A 108 8.33 12.91 -9.18
CA PRO A 108 9.05 12.67 -10.42
C PRO A 108 10.41 13.39 -10.40
N VAL A 109 11.43 12.67 -10.87
CA VAL A 109 12.82 13.16 -10.95
C VAL A 109 13.28 13.08 -12.39
N LYS A 110 13.81 14.19 -12.91
CA LYS A 110 14.37 14.25 -14.25
C LYS A 110 15.62 13.36 -14.34
N TYR A 111 15.65 12.49 -15.34
CA TYR A 111 16.82 11.68 -15.66
C TYR A 111 17.53 12.25 -16.89
N THR A 112 18.81 12.43 -16.79
CA THR A 112 19.62 12.94 -17.94
C THR A 112 20.60 11.90 -18.42
N SER A 113 21.30 11.24 -17.53
CA SER A 113 22.22 10.14 -17.80
C SER A 113 22.84 9.63 -16.49
N GLY A 114 23.50 8.48 -16.53
CA GLY A 114 24.32 7.95 -15.44
C GLY A 114 23.56 7.04 -14.50
N THR A 115 24.01 6.98 -13.23
CA THR A 115 23.43 6.09 -12.22
C THR A 115 22.29 6.77 -11.48
N ILE A 116 21.17 6.09 -11.35
CA ILE A 116 20.04 6.51 -10.52
C ILE A 116 20.37 6.16 -9.07
N THR A 117 20.40 7.15 -8.19
CA THR A 117 20.61 6.91 -6.76
C THR A 117 19.27 7.00 -6.03
N ALA A 118 18.88 5.93 -5.35
CA ALA A 118 17.68 5.91 -4.53
C ALA A 118 17.86 6.84 -3.32
N PRO A 119 16.94 7.81 -3.07
CA PRO A 119 16.97 8.62 -1.86
C PRO A 119 16.88 7.75 -0.60
N ALA A 120 17.49 8.22 0.49
CA ALA A 120 17.52 7.48 1.76
C ALA A 120 16.13 7.21 2.35
N ASP A 121 15.17 8.10 2.10
CA ASP A 121 13.77 8.03 2.55
C ASP A 121 12.83 7.36 1.53
N ALA A 122 13.34 6.90 0.38
CA ALA A 122 12.50 6.24 -0.61
C ALA A 122 12.08 4.85 -0.13
N ALA A 123 10.76 4.62 -0.13
CA ALA A 123 10.15 3.31 0.06
C ALA A 123 9.92 2.58 -1.27
N ALA A 124 9.87 3.32 -2.39
CA ALA A 124 9.90 2.73 -3.73
C ALA A 124 10.55 3.65 -4.76
N LEU A 125 11.07 3.03 -5.83
CA LEU A 125 11.59 3.69 -7.02
C LEU A 125 10.87 3.12 -8.24
N ILE A 126 10.32 3.99 -9.09
CA ILE A 126 9.57 3.60 -10.30
C ILE A 126 10.38 4.10 -11.50
N ILE A 127 10.92 3.16 -12.28
CA ILE A 127 11.83 3.41 -13.41
C ILE A 127 11.18 2.84 -14.67
N GLU A 128 10.30 3.63 -15.27
CA GLU A 128 9.53 3.19 -16.45
C GLU A 128 9.56 4.18 -17.60
N ASN A 129 9.98 5.43 -17.35
CA ASN A 129 9.99 6.50 -18.34
C ASN A 129 11.42 6.86 -18.80
N ILE A 130 12.23 5.83 -19.07
CA ILE A 130 13.61 5.96 -19.58
C ILE A 130 13.72 5.16 -20.88
N ILE A 131 14.33 5.76 -21.91
CA ILE A 131 14.47 5.13 -23.23
C ILE A 131 15.41 3.93 -23.20
N SER A 132 16.45 4.01 -22.37
CA SER A 132 17.40 2.92 -22.22
C SER A 132 16.75 1.70 -21.56
N ASN A 133 16.84 0.55 -22.19
CA ASN A 133 16.35 -0.70 -21.59
C ASN A 133 17.28 -1.24 -20.49
N ASN A 134 18.40 -0.57 -20.20
CA ASN A 134 19.30 -0.93 -19.12
C ASN A 134 19.73 0.32 -18.35
N VAL A 135 19.55 0.32 -17.03
CA VAL A 135 19.92 1.42 -16.14
C VAL A 135 20.84 0.92 -15.04
N SER A 136 21.68 1.83 -14.53
CA SER A 136 22.45 1.58 -13.31
C SER A 136 21.75 2.22 -12.13
N VAL A 137 21.58 1.47 -11.02
CA VAL A 137 20.91 1.94 -9.81
C VAL A 137 21.80 1.72 -8.61
N THR A 138 21.97 2.76 -7.79
CA THR A 138 22.52 2.65 -6.44
C THR A 138 21.36 2.59 -5.46
N PRO A 139 21.12 1.45 -4.80
CA PRO A 139 20.03 1.31 -3.84
C PRO A 139 20.32 2.11 -2.57
N ASN A 140 19.26 2.45 -1.82
CA ASN A 140 19.37 2.97 -0.46
C ASN A 140 19.55 1.82 0.57
N ASP A 141 19.71 2.20 1.84
CA ASP A 141 19.91 1.28 2.96
C ASP A 141 18.60 0.63 3.46
N ASN A 142 17.43 1.06 2.96
CA ASN A 142 16.15 0.45 3.32
C ASN A 142 15.98 -0.88 2.58
N PRO A 143 16.04 -2.05 3.27
CA PRO A 143 15.90 -3.36 2.63
C PRO A 143 14.50 -3.60 2.06
N ASN A 144 13.51 -2.81 2.47
CA ASN A 144 12.12 -2.94 2.01
C ASN A 144 11.82 -2.13 0.76
N THR A 145 12.76 -1.31 0.28
CA THR A 145 12.54 -0.48 -0.91
C THR A 145 12.18 -1.35 -2.10
N LEU A 146 11.08 -1.01 -2.78
CA LEU A 146 10.59 -1.67 -3.98
C LEU A 146 11.12 -0.95 -5.24
N TYR A 147 11.73 -1.70 -6.16
CA TYR A 147 12.28 -1.18 -7.41
C TYR A 147 11.42 -1.66 -8.58
N TYR A 148 10.55 -0.78 -9.10
CA TYR A 148 9.71 -1.07 -10.25
C TYR A 148 10.45 -0.72 -11.53
N LEU A 149 10.58 -1.69 -12.42
CA LEU A 149 11.17 -1.54 -13.75
C LEU A 149 10.09 -1.64 -14.82
N GLY A 150 10.14 -0.78 -15.81
CA GLY A 150 9.27 -0.84 -16.97
C GLY A 150 9.43 -2.14 -17.76
N GLU A 151 8.48 -2.43 -18.64
CA GLU A 151 8.48 -3.64 -19.46
C GLU A 151 9.75 -3.74 -20.30
N GLY A 152 10.44 -4.89 -20.24
CA GLY A 152 11.69 -5.13 -20.95
C GLY A 152 12.92 -4.38 -20.42
N MET A 153 12.78 -3.63 -19.31
CA MET A 153 13.91 -2.97 -18.68
C MET A 153 14.71 -3.92 -17.79
N THR A 154 16.00 -3.66 -17.69
CA THR A 154 16.93 -4.29 -16.76
C THR A 154 17.66 -3.24 -15.94
N ALA A 155 18.10 -3.59 -14.74
CA ALA A 155 18.89 -2.71 -13.89
C ALA A 155 20.09 -3.44 -13.30
N THR A 156 21.25 -2.76 -13.25
CA THR A 156 22.43 -3.21 -12.53
C THR A 156 22.48 -2.54 -11.16
N GLY A 157 23.10 -3.19 -10.16
CA GLY A 157 23.22 -2.68 -8.78
C GLY A 157 22.05 -3.04 -7.86
N LEU A 158 21.07 -3.82 -8.35
CA LEU A 158 19.90 -4.26 -7.58
C LEU A 158 19.94 -5.73 -7.17
N ASP A 159 21.10 -6.37 -7.17
CA ASP A 159 21.25 -7.76 -6.75
C ASP A 159 20.78 -7.95 -5.30
N GLY A 160 19.90 -8.93 -5.10
CA GLY A 160 19.29 -9.21 -3.79
C GLY A 160 18.32 -8.14 -3.26
N LYS A 161 17.88 -7.18 -4.10
CA LYS A 161 16.87 -6.17 -3.78
C LYS A 161 15.48 -6.60 -4.24
N ASN A 162 14.44 -5.92 -3.77
CA ASN A 162 13.05 -6.19 -4.13
C ASN A 162 12.72 -5.57 -5.49
N VAL A 163 13.00 -6.31 -6.57
CA VAL A 163 12.79 -5.85 -7.94
C VAL A 163 11.48 -6.37 -8.49
N ILE A 164 10.69 -5.47 -9.05
CA ILE A 164 9.43 -5.75 -9.74
C ILE A 164 9.64 -5.43 -11.23
N ASN A 165 9.63 -6.45 -12.08
CA ASN A 165 9.71 -6.29 -13.52
C ASN A 165 8.29 -6.18 -14.08
N TYR A 166 7.93 -5.00 -14.56
CA TYR A 166 6.59 -4.65 -15.01
C TYR A 166 5.54 -4.79 -13.88
N ASN A 167 5.05 -5.99 -13.61
CA ASN A 167 4.10 -6.27 -12.53
C ASN A 167 4.39 -7.59 -11.78
N LEU A 168 5.60 -8.13 -11.97
CA LEU A 168 6.00 -9.43 -11.42
C LEU A 168 7.33 -9.33 -10.68
N ALA A 169 7.36 -9.78 -9.43
CA ALA A 169 8.57 -9.99 -8.65
C ALA A 169 8.82 -11.49 -8.42
N VAL A 170 10.05 -11.95 -8.62
CA VAL A 170 10.44 -13.34 -8.31
C VAL A 170 10.50 -13.54 -6.81
N THR A 171 11.11 -12.60 -6.11
CA THR A 171 11.27 -12.66 -4.65
C THR A 171 11.13 -11.27 -4.05
N ILE A 172 10.34 -11.17 -2.99
CA ILE A 172 10.24 -10.00 -2.13
C ILE A 172 10.63 -10.41 -0.71
N ALA A 173 11.63 -9.73 -0.15
CA ALA A 173 12.10 -9.98 1.22
C ALA A 173 11.94 -8.70 2.04
N LEU A 174 11.08 -8.75 3.06
CA LEU A 174 10.75 -7.63 3.91
C LEU A 174 11.27 -7.83 5.33
N GLN A 175 11.69 -6.75 5.97
CA GLN A 175 12.24 -6.75 7.32
C GLN A 175 11.50 -5.73 8.19
N ASP A 176 11.37 -6.07 9.47
CA ASP A 176 10.83 -5.15 10.48
C ASP A 176 11.73 -3.95 10.71
N GLY A 177 11.14 -2.84 11.16
CA GLY A 177 11.87 -1.62 11.51
C GLY A 177 12.19 -0.68 10.34
N TYR A 178 11.83 -1.04 9.12
CA TYR A 178 12.04 -0.22 7.93
C TYR A 178 10.71 0.19 7.29
N ASP A 179 10.71 1.34 6.65
CA ASP A 179 9.55 1.86 5.93
C ASP A 179 9.22 0.98 4.72
N PHE A 180 7.91 0.87 4.44
CA PHE A 180 7.40 0.08 3.33
C PHE A 180 6.20 0.79 2.70
N CYS A 181 6.12 0.77 1.38
CA CYS A 181 4.98 1.28 0.63
C CYS A 181 4.83 0.53 -0.69
N VAL A 182 3.60 0.20 -1.07
CA VAL A 182 3.25 -0.42 -2.36
C VAL A 182 2.53 0.62 -3.21
N PRO A 183 3.22 1.39 -4.06
CA PRO A 183 2.58 2.42 -4.87
C PRO A 183 1.73 1.87 -6.01
N TYR A 184 2.13 0.73 -6.59
CA TYR A 184 1.44 0.05 -7.68
C TYR A 184 1.29 -1.43 -7.38
N GLU A 185 0.20 -2.00 -7.85
CA GLU A 185 -0.10 -3.43 -7.75
C GLU A 185 0.94 -4.27 -8.49
N PHE A 186 1.36 -5.38 -7.87
CA PHE A 186 2.21 -6.40 -8.50
C PHE A 186 1.97 -7.79 -7.90
N THR A 187 2.47 -8.82 -8.55
CA THR A 187 2.47 -10.19 -8.05
C THR A 187 3.87 -10.59 -7.61
N ALA A 188 4.04 -11.10 -6.39
CA ALA A 188 5.25 -11.73 -5.90
C ALA A 188 5.14 -13.25 -5.99
N GLN A 189 6.06 -13.91 -6.72
CA GLN A 189 6.12 -15.38 -6.76
C GLN A 189 6.49 -15.94 -5.39
N ASN A 190 7.42 -15.29 -4.70
CA ASN A 190 7.79 -15.61 -3.33
C ASN A 190 7.87 -14.31 -2.53
N ILE A 191 7.29 -14.31 -1.34
CA ILE A 191 7.38 -13.18 -0.42
C ILE A 191 7.65 -13.68 0.99
N SER A 192 8.49 -12.92 1.70
CA SER A 192 8.78 -13.15 3.10
C SER A 192 8.78 -11.85 3.89
N TYR A 193 8.38 -11.94 5.15
CA TYR A 193 8.51 -10.87 6.14
C TYR A 193 9.12 -11.41 7.42
N LYS A 194 10.16 -10.75 7.90
CA LYS A 194 10.96 -11.19 9.05
C LYS A 194 10.88 -10.17 10.19
N ARG A 195 10.58 -10.66 11.40
CA ARG A 195 10.49 -9.82 12.60
C ARG A 195 10.89 -10.58 13.86
N SER A 196 11.67 -9.93 14.72
CA SER A 196 11.90 -10.36 16.10
C SER A 196 10.81 -9.79 17.01
N PHE A 197 10.24 -10.65 17.84
CA PHE A 197 9.19 -10.30 18.79
C PHE A 197 9.70 -10.52 20.21
N GLU A 198 9.35 -9.63 21.10
CA GLU A 198 9.44 -9.87 22.54
C GLU A 198 8.20 -10.64 23.04
N ALA A 199 8.31 -11.30 24.19
CA ALA A 199 7.16 -11.93 24.82
C ALA A 199 6.11 -10.90 25.23
N GLY A 200 4.82 -11.24 25.05
CA GLY A 200 3.70 -10.34 25.37
C GLY A 200 2.85 -9.97 24.15
N CYS A 201 2.05 -8.92 24.30
CA CYS A 201 1.18 -8.45 23.23
C CYS A 201 1.84 -7.34 22.41
N THR A 202 1.68 -7.43 21.10
CA THR A 202 2.09 -6.39 20.14
C THR A 202 1.10 -6.36 18.97
N THR A 203 1.26 -5.41 18.04
CA THR A 203 0.46 -5.39 16.83
C THR A 203 1.27 -5.86 15.63
N LEU A 204 0.59 -6.45 14.65
CA LEU A 204 1.18 -6.97 13.43
C LEU A 204 0.28 -6.64 12.24
N MET A 205 0.89 -6.27 11.13
CA MET A 205 0.34 -6.29 9.79
C MET A 205 1.32 -7.00 8.88
N VAL A 206 0.85 -7.88 8.03
CA VAL A 206 1.64 -8.49 6.94
C VAL A 206 1.00 -8.13 5.61
N PRO A 207 1.78 -7.79 4.55
CA PRO A 207 1.20 -7.35 3.27
C PRO A 207 0.74 -8.51 2.37
N PHE A 208 0.62 -9.72 2.90
CA PHE A 208 0.16 -10.93 2.21
C PHE A 208 -0.57 -11.85 3.17
N GLU A 209 -1.38 -12.77 2.64
CA GLU A 209 -2.08 -13.74 3.47
C GLU A 209 -1.11 -14.77 4.08
N VAL A 210 -1.23 -15.00 5.39
CA VAL A 210 -0.54 -16.08 6.11
C VAL A 210 -1.57 -17.11 6.54
N THR A 211 -1.63 -18.22 5.85
CA THR A 211 -2.64 -19.27 6.05
C THR A 211 -2.44 -20.09 7.31
N THR A 212 -1.23 -20.10 7.86
CA THR A 212 -0.89 -20.83 9.07
C THR A 212 -0.09 -19.94 10.01
N ILE A 213 -0.69 -19.59 11.15
CA ILE A 213 -0.02 -18.80 12.19
C ILE A 213 1.09 -19.63 12.83
N PRO A 214 2.33 -19.13 12.92
CA PRO A 214 3.45 -19.85 13.48
C PRO A 214 3.22 -20.26 14.95
N GLU A 215 3.77 -21.39 15.36
CA GLU A 215 3.70 -21.86 16.74
C GLU A 215 4.36 -20.86 17.72
N GLY A 216 3.71 -20.64 18.87
CA GLY A 216 4.11 -19.66 19.88
C GLY A 216 3.63 -18.23 19.60
N LEU A 217 2.87 -18.02 18.52
CA LEU A 217 2.20 -16.78 18.19
C LEU A 217 0.68 -17.03 18.12
N THR A 218 -0.10 -16.19 18.79
CA THR A 218 -1.57 -16.18 18.67
C THR A 218 -1.99 -14.83 18.14
N ALA A 219 -2.81 -14.81 17.09
CA ALA A 219 -3.28 -13.58 16.46
C ALA A 219 -4.77 -13.35 16.71
N TYR A 220 -5.17 -12.09 16.74
CA TYR A 220 -6.52 -11.66 17.03
C TYR A 220 -6.92 -10.51 16.10
N GLU A 221 -8.16 -10.52 15.64
CA GLU A 221 -8.81 -9.42 14.93
C GLU A 221 -9.65 -8.58 15.88
N PHE A 222 -9.79 -7.31 15.57
CA PHE A 222 -10.71 -6.42 16.29
C PHE A 222 -12.15 -6.87 16.09
N ALA A 223 -12.89 -7.02 17.19
CA ALA A 223 -14.25 -7.53 17.17
C ALA A 223 -15.29 -6.43 17.48
N SER A 224 -15.10 -5.68 18.55
CA SER A 224 -16.06 -4.66 18.97
C SER A 224 -15.46 -3.64 19.93
N GLU A 225 -16.16 -2.53 20.06
CA GLU A 225 -15.91 -1.43 21.00
C GLU A 225 -17.12 -1.28 21.92
N ASP A 226 -16.85 -1.03 23.21
CA ASP A 226 -17.85 -0.62 24.21
C ASP A 226 -17.24 0.48 25.09
N GLY A 227 -17.56 1.74 24.78
CA GLY A 227 -16.98 2.91 25.43
C GLY A 227 -15.46 3.01 25.21
N ASN A 228 -14.67 2.75 26.24
CA ASN A 228 -13.21 2.71 26.18
C ASN A 228 -12.63 1.29 26.21
N GLU A 229 -13.45 0.29 25.98
CA GLU A 229 -13.05 -1.09 25.95
C GLU A 229 -13.11 -1.64 24.52
N VAL A 230 -12.08 -2.37 24.13
CA VAL A 230 -11.99 -3.03 22.82
C VAL A 230 -11.80 -4.52 23.00
N THR A 231 -12.54 -5.31 22.23
CA THR A 231 -12.47 -6.77 22.27
C THR A 231 -11.89 -7.31 20.97
N PHE A 232 -11.31 -8.50 21.08
CA PHE A 232 -10.64 -9.16 19.97
C PHE A 232 -11.04 -10.64 19.91
N ASN A 233 -11.22 -11.15 18.68
CA ASN A 233 -11.46 -12.56 18.39
C ASN A 233 -10.18 -13.22 17.90
N MET A 234 -9.97 -14.49 18.26
CA MET A 234 -8.83 -15.26 17.78
C MET A 234 -8.93 -15.53 16.28
N LEU A 235 -7.81 -15.35 15.58
CA LEU A 235 -7.65 -15.65 14.16
C LEU A 235 -6.99 -17.02 13.95
N GLU A 236 -7.38 -17.70 12.86
CA GLU A 236 -6.72 -18.90 12.35
C GLU A 236 -5.67 -18.58 11.27
N LYS A 237 -5.80 -17.41 10.62
CA LYS A 237 -4.90 -16.90 9.57
C LYS A 237 -4.75 -15.39 9.69
N LEU A 238 -3.73 -14.82 9.04
CA LEU A 238 -3.58 -13.36 8.90
C LEU A 238 -3.98 -12.96 7.49
N SER A 239 -4.87 -11.99 7.39
CA SER A 239 -5.24 -11.38 6.11
C SER A 239 -4.20 -10.36 5.66
N ALA A 240 -4.04 -10.21 4.34
CA ALA A 240 -3.12 -9.23 3.76
C ALA A 240 -3.52 -7.80 4.12
N PHE A 241 -2.56 -6.99 4.55
CA PHE A 241 -2.71 -5.57 4.91
C PHE A 241 -3.64 -5.26 6.10
N GLU A 242 -4.22 -6.27 6.75
CA GLU A 242 -5.06 -6.06 7.92
C GLU A 242 -4.23 -5.98 9.20
N GLY A 243 -4.64 -5.09 10.11
CA GLY A 243 -4.05 -4.99 11.44
C GLY A 243 -4.51 -6.15 12.34
N SER A 244 -3.60 -6.77 13.04
CA SER A 244 -3.88 -7.80 14.04
C SER A 244 -3.19 -7.46 15.35
N LEU A 245 -3.83 -7.79 16.47
CA LEU A 245 -3.16 -7.87 17.75
C LEU A 245 -2.54 -9.26 17.86
N VAL A 246 -1.28 -9.37 18.23
CA VAL A 246 -0.61 -10.66 18.38
C VAL A 246 -0.05 -10.82 19.79
N LYS A 247 -0.19 -12.02 20.33
CA LYS A 247 0.43 -12.46 21.60
C LYS A 247 1.53 -13.46 21.29
N VAL A 248 2.70 -13.22 21.85
CA VAL A 248 3.89 -14.05 21.68
C VAL A 248 4.26 -14.65 23.02
N ASP A 249 4.39 -15.96 23.08
CA ASP A 249 4.61 -16.69 24.33
C ASP A 249 6.05 -16.50 24.87
N ALA A 250 7.04 -16.39 23.98
CA ALA A 250 8.44 -16.17 24.31
C ALA A 250 9.14 -15.35 23.22
N ALA A 251 10.15 -14.57 23.59
CA ALA A 251 10.94 -13.79 22.64
C ALA A 251 11.51 -14.71 21.55
N LYS A 252 11.18 -14.40 20.28
CA LYS A 252 11.58 -15.21 19.13
C LYS A 252 11.50 -14.41 17.83
N GLU A 253 12.39 -14.75 16.91
CA GLU A 253 12.28 -14.28 15.53
C GLU A 253 11.35 -15.18 14.72
N TYR A 254 10.43 -14.58 13.99
CA TYR A 254 9.52 -15.24 13.08
C TYR A 254 9.76 -14.76 11.65
N THR A 255 9.65 -15.69 10.72
CA THR A 255 9.61 -15.40 9.28
C THR A 255 8.26 -15.88 8.74
N PHE A 256 7.46 -14.95 8.26
CA PHE A 256 6.22 -15.24 7.56
C PHE A 256 6.53 -15.36 6.08
N THR A 257 5.96 -16.34 5.39
CA THR A 257 6.20 -16.58 3.96
C THR A 257 4.92 -16.92 3.24
N ALA A 258 4.85 -16.53 1.97
CA ALA A 258 3.80 -16.95 1.08
C ALA A 258 4.29 -17.00 -0.37
N ALA A 259 3.55 -17.66 -1.25
CA ALA A 259 3.85 -17.75 -2.67
C ALA A 259 2.69 -17.22 -3.51
N ASN A 260 3.02 -16.67 -4.69
CA ASN A 260 2.05 -16.16 -5.66
C ASN A 260 1.05 -15.16 -5.06
N GLN A 261 1.57 -14.19 -4.30
CA GLN A 261 0.77 -13.17 -3.65
C GLN A 261 0.66 -11.92 -4.51
N LYS A 262 -0.55 -11.42 -4.62
CA LYS A 262 -0.86 -10.14 -5.24
C LYS A 262 -0.78 -9.06 -4.15
N LEU A 263 0.14 -8.12 -4.30
CA LEU A 263 0.28 -6.98 -3.39
C LEU A 263 -0.36 -5.76 -4.03
N PHE A 264 -1.20 -5.09 -3.28
CA PHE A 264 -1.83 -3.85 -3.70
C PHE A 264 -2.11 -3.00 -2.46
N ASN A 265 -2.02 -1.69 -2.62
CA ASN A 265 -2.33 -0.76 -1.54
C ASN A 265 -3.86 -0.59 -1.43
N ASN A 266 -4.53 -1.66 -1.03
CA ASN A 266 -5.95 -1.59 -0.73
C ASN A 266 -6.08 -1.46 0.79
N TYR A 267 -6.40 -0.26 1.24
CA TYR A 267 -6.99 -0.13 2.56
C TYR A 267 -8.37 -0.80 2.48
N THR A 268 -8.41 -2.11 2.75
CA THR A 268 -9.68 -2.78 2.99
C THR A 268 -10.34 -2.03 4.13
N ASP A 269 -11.64 -1.80 4.00
CA ASP A 269 -12.42 -1.20 5.08
C ASP A 269 -12.24 -2.08 6.33
N ALA A 270 -11.29 -1.66 7.16
CA ALA A 270 -11.05 -2.31 8.43
C ALA A 270 -12.37 -2.33 9.20
N ALA A 271 -12.60 -3.40 9.95
CA ALA A 271 -13.78 -3.50 10.81
C ALA A 271 -13.95 -2.19 11.58
N ALA A 272 -14.98 -1.44 11.23
CA ALA A 272 -15.28 -0.15 11.84
C ALA A 272 -16.25 -0.38 13.00
N ALA A 273 -15.92 0.16 14.16
CA ALA A 273 -16.84 0.33 15.26
C ALA A 273 -17.49 1.72 15.19
N LEU A 274 -18.19 2.12 16.25
CA LEU A 274 -18.91 3.41 16.29
C LEU A 274 -17.96 4.61 16.20
N ASN A 275 -16.77 4.54 16.80
CA ASN A 275 -15.84 5.68 16.90
C ASN A 275 -14.46 5.40 16.31
N PHE A 276 -14.07 4.13 16.13
CA PHE A 276 -12.71 3.74 15.76
C PHE A 276 -12.73 2.66 14.68
N LYS A 277 -11.64 2.60 13.89
CA LYS A 277 -11.32 1.45 13.06
C LYS A 277 -9.90 0.98 13.38
N PHE A 278 -9.69 -0.33 13.38
CA PHE A 278 -8.38 -0.92 13.55
C PHE A 278 -7.76 -1.17 12.18
N ILE A 279 -6.64 -0.53 11.91
CA ILE A 279 -5.98 -0.58 10.59
C ILE A 279 -4.61 -1.22 10.66
N GLY A 280 -4.19 -1.86 9.56
CA GLY A 280 -2.79 -2.23 9.31
C GLY A 280 -2.04 -1.06 8.67
N ILE A 281 -0.77 -0.88 9.03
CA ILE A 281 0.09 0.18 8.53
C ILE A 281 1.07 -0.41 7.51
N SER A 282 0.83 -0.19 6.22
CA SER A 282 1.79 -0.48 5.15
C SER A 282 2.62 0.77 4.83
N SER A 283 1.96 1.87 4.48
CA SER A 283 2.54 3.20 4.36
C SER A 283 2.14 4.06 5.55
N LYS A 284 2.89 5.11 5.85
CA LYS A 284 2.56 6.04 6.95
C LYS A 284 1.27 6.79 6.62
N PRO A 285 0.16 6.52 7.34
CA PRO A 285 -1.11 7.16 7.06
C PRO A 285 -1.12 8.61 7.56
N ASP A 286 -1.94 9.45 6.93
CA ASP A 286 -2.11 10.86 7.30
C ASP A 286 -3.29 11.05 8.28
N TYR A 287 -3.24 10.39 9.42
CA TYR A 287 -4.18 10.65 10.52
C TYR A 287 -3.49 11.48 11.60
N ALA A 288 -4.09 12.62 11.94
CA ALA A 288 -3.58 13.52 12.98
C ALA A 288 -3.60 12.89 14.38
N LYS A 289 -4.50 11.91 14.61
CA LYS A 289 -4.64 11.19 15.86
C LYS A 289 -4.75 9.69 15.62
N ALA A 290 -4.12 8.91 16.50
CA ALA A 290 -4.27 7.46 16.51
C ALA A 290 -4.05 6.91 17.92
N TYR A 291 -4.57 5.71 18.15
CA TYR A 291 -4.28 4.95 19.36
C TYR A 291 -3.21 3.91 19.05
N LEU A 292 -2.08 4.06 19.70
CA LEU A 292 -0.95 3.15 19.57
C LEU A 292 -0.91 2.20 20.76
N LEU A 293 -0.51 0.96 20.56
CA LEU A 293 -0.39 -0.01 21.65
C LEU A 293 0.67 0.47 22.65
N SER A 294 0.32 0.44 23.94
CA SER A 294 1.25 0.76 25.03
C SER A 294 2.43 -0.21 25.07
N ALA A 295 3.56 0.22 25.61
CA ALA A 295 4.78 -0.59 25.66
C ALA A 295 4.62 -1.92 26.42
N ASP A 296 3.69 -1.97 27.40
CA ASP A 296 3.34 -3.17 28.15
C ASP A 296 2.31 -4.08 27.44
N GLY A 297 1.77 -3.65 26.30
CA GLY A 297 0.82 -4.41 25.50
C GLY A 297 -0.58 -4.55 26.10
N THR A 298 -0.95 -3.74 27.09
CA THR A 298 -2.21 -3.89 27.84
C THR A 298 -3.35 -2.99 27.37
N LYS A 299 -3.04 -1.91 26.69
CA LYS A 299 -3.99 -0.88 26.25
C LYS A 299 -3.48 -0.17 25.01
N PHE A 300 -4.36 0.55 24.33
CA PHE A 300 -3.98 1.51 23.30
C PHE A 300 -4.10 2.93 23.86
N GLU A 301 -3.13 3.77 23.60
CA GLU A 301 -3.03 5.15 24.10
C GLU A 301 -3.21 6.14 22.96
N LEU A 302 -4.06 7.16 23.15
CA LEU A 302 -4.29 8.21 22.18
C LEU A 302 -3.04 9.08 22.03
N SER A 303 -2.60 9.27 20.80
CA SER A 303 -1.52 10.17 20.42
C SER A 303 -2.07 11.24 19.47
N ASP A 304 -1.77 12.50 19.73
CA ASP A 304 -2.05 13.65 18.86
C ASP A 304 -0.96 13.88 17.80
N ASN A 305 0.11 13.11 17.85
CA ASN A 305 1.18 13.09 16.85
C ASN A 305 1.78 11.68 16.74
N PRO A 306 1.00 10.74 16.17
CA PRO A 306 1.38 9.33 16.16
C PRO A 306 2.60 9.09 15.27
N LYS A 307 3.58 8.35 15.81
CA LYS A 307 4.74 7.88 15.03
C LYS A 307 4.40 6.50 14.47
N TYR A 308 3.93 6.50 13.25
CA TYR A 308 3.59 5.26 12.56
C TYR A 308 4.83 4.45 12.17
N GLN A 309 4.72 3.15 12.32
CA GLN A 309 5.72 2.19 11.85
C GLN A 309 5.04 1.19 10.93
N SER A 310 5.67 0.89 9.79
CA SER A 310 5.19 -0.14 8.89
C SER A 310 5.09 -1.49 9.61
N PHE A 311 4.20 -2.35 9.16
CA PHE A 311 3.94 -3.68 9.71
C PHE A 311 3.35 -3.69 11.13
N ARG A 312 2.70 -2.62 11.53
CA ARG A 312 1.96 -2.50 12.80
C ARG A 312 0.47 -2.33 12.56
N GLY A 313 -0.31 -2.49 13.62
CA GLY A 313 -1.72 -2.12 13.67
C GLY A 313 -1.95 -0.99 14.67
N CYS A 314 -2.93 -0.14 14.40
CA CYS A 314 -3.36 0.90 15.32
C CYS A 314 -4.86 1.19 15.14
N PHE A 315 -5.47 1.80 16.16
CA PHE A 315 -6.81 2.38 16.00
C PHE A 315 -6.71 3.81 15.50
N VAL A 316 -7.56 4.15 14.54
CA VAL A 316 -7.74 5.53 14.10
C VAL A 316 -9.20 5.94 14.27
N PRO A 317 -9.48 7.20 14.68
CA PRO A 317 -10.84 7.71 14.77
C PRO A 317 -11.52 7.69 13.40
N ILE A 318 -12.79 7.32 13.35
CA ILE A 318 -13.60 7.49 12.13
C ILE A 318 -14.04 8.96 12.01
N TYR A 319 -14.40 9.36 10.78
CA TYR A 319 -14.94 10.70 10.56
C TYR A 319 -16.23 10.91 11.36
N GLY A 320 -16.28 11.98 12.16
CA GLY A 320 -17.42 12.29 13.00
C GLY A 320 -17.46 11.57 14.35
N ALA A 321 -16.39 10.86 14.74
CA ALA A 321 -16.28 10.28 16.07
C ALA A 321 -16.49 11.35 17.15
N THR A 322 -17.45 11.11 18.03
CA THR A 322 -17.86 12.07 19.10
C THR A 322 -17.18 11.79 20.44
N TYR A 323 -16.60 10.61 20.60
CA TYR A 323 -15.96 10.17 21.83
C TYR A 323 -14.56 9.64 21.57
N LEU A 324 -13.56 10.31 22.13
CA LEU A 324 -12.15 9.95 22.03
C LEU A 324 -11.54 9.82 23.43
N PRO A 325 -11.64 8.66 24.11
CA PRO A 325 -11.04 8.46 25.42
C PRO A 325 -9.51 8.51 25.33
N ALA A 326 -8.84 8.82 26.43
CA ALA A 326 -7.37 8.85 26.46
C ALA A 326 -6.74 7.47 26.21
N THR A 327 -7.47 6.41 26.53
CA THR A 327 -7.00 5.03 26.36
C THR A 327 -8.14 4.11 25.95
N LEU A 328 -7.80 3.07 25.14
CA LEU A 328 -8.67 1.93 24.86
C LEU A 328 -8.12 0.70 25.59
N THR A 329 -8.89 0.14 26.51
CA THR A 329 -8.51 -1.03 27.30
C THR A 329 -8.82 -2.31 26.53
N ILE A 330 -7.85 -3.20 26.43
CA ILE A 330 -8.01 -4.48 25.73
C ILE A 330 -8.72 -5.46 26.65
N LYS A 331 -9.85 -6.02 26.18
CA LYS A 331 -10.58 -7.10 26.85
C LYS A 331 -10.60 -8.36 26.01
N GLY A 332 -10.76 -9.51 26.68
CA GLY A 332 -11.03 -10.79 26.01
C GLY A 332 -9.82 -11.46 25.35
N ILE A 333 -8.59 -11.01 25.63
CA ILE A 333 -7.44 -11.83 25.28
C ILE A 333 -7.41 -13.02 26.25
N PRO A 334 -7.63 -14.25 25.77
CA PRO A 334 -7.57 -15.40 26.65
C PRO A 334 -6.18 -15.51 27.29
N THR A 335 -6.13 -15.50 28.62
CA THR A 335 -4.91 -15.79 29.35
C THR A 335 -4.53 -17.27 29.12
N GLY A 336 -3.79 -17.53 28.06
CA GLY A 336 -2.88 -18.68 27.97
C GLY A 336 -3.42 -20.10 27.89
N ILE A 337 -4.74 -20.35 27.83
CA ILE A 337 -5.23 -21.70 27.60
C ILE A 337 -5.66 -21.81 26.14
N LYS A 338 -4.79 -22.41 25.30
CA LYS A 338 -5.19 -22.88 23.96
C LYS A 338 -6.44 -23.76 24.12
N THR A 339 -7.56 -23.35 23.55
CA THR A 339 -8.72 -24.24 23.44
C THR A 339 -8.29 -25.37 22.50
N ILE A 340 -7.97 -26.53 23.06
CA ILE A 340 -7.67 -27.73 22.26
C ILE A 340 -8.97 -28.07 21.53
N LYS A 341 -8.99 -27.92 20.21
CA LYS A 341 -10.12 -28.39 19.40
C LYS A 341 -10.29 -29.88 19.71
N ALA A 342 -11.54 -30.29 19.92
CA ALA A 342 -11.84 -31.68 20.25
C ALA A 342 -11.35 -32.71 19.20
N SER A 343 -10.92 -32.27 18.02
CA SER A 343 -10.28 -33.06 16.97
C SER A 343 -8.84 -33.48 17.28
N ASP A 344 -8.12 -32.74 18.18
CA ASP A 344 -6.72 -33.02 18.51
C ASP A 344 -6.56 -33.84 19.79
N ALA A 345 -7.65 -34.07 20.51
CA ALA A 345 -7.66 -34.96 21.66
C ALA A 345 -7.54 -36.39 21.13
N LYS A 346 -6.30 -36.94 21.11
CA LYS A 346 -6.15 -38.38 21.07
C LYS A 346 -7.01 -38.95 22.20
N THR A 347 -7.96 -39.79 21.86
CA THR A 347 -8.79 -40.54 22.81
C THR A 347 -7.92 -41.57 23.52
N ASP A 348 -7.20 -41.12 24.55
CA ASP A 348 -6.24 -41.97 25.30
C ASP A 348 -6.85 -42.70 26.49
N GLY A 349 -8.16 -42.57 26.68
CA GLY A 349 -8.84 -43.23 27.80
C GLY A 349 -8.52 -42.65 29.18
N VAL A 350 -7.93 -41.47 29.23
CA VAL A 350 -7.54 -40.80 30.50
C VAL A 350 -8.71 -40.04 31.11
N TYR A 351 -8.86 -40.18 32.43
CA TYR A 351 -9.89 -39.46 33.21
C TYR A 351 -9.22 -38.45 34.13
N TYR A 352 -9.89 -37.29 34.30
CA TYR A 352 -9.46 -36.23 35.18
C TYR A 352 -10.56 -35.88 36.20
N ASN A 353 -10.22 -35.60 37.45
CA ASN A 353 -11.19 -35.04 38.41
C ASN A 353 -11.43 -33.56 38.14
N LEU A 354 -12.32 -32.91 38.88
CA LEU A 354 -12.65 -31.48 38.75
C LEU A 354 -11.47 -30.54 39.04
N SER A 355 -10.46 -31.05 39.76
CA SER A 355 -9.20 -30.31 40.04
C SER A 355 -8.16 -30.46 38.97
N GLY A 356 -8.48 -31.13 37.82
CA GLY A 356 -7.55 -31.35 36.71
C GLY A 356 -6.52 -32.46 36.96
N GLN A 357 -6.61 -33.20 38.04
CA GLN A 357 -5.70 -34.33 38.34
C GLN A 357 -6.15 -35.57 37.58
N ARG A 358 -5.21 -36.29 36.99
CA ARG A 358 -5.45 -37.58 36.35
C ARG A 358 -5.88 -38.61 37.40
N VAL A 359 -6.98 -39.33 37.11
CA VAL A 359 -7.53 -40.34 38.03
C VAL A 359 -7.65 -41.70 37.35
N GLY A 360 -7.53 -42.75 38.14
CA GLY A 360 -7.68 -44.10 37.64
C GLY A 360 -9.11 -44.50 37.28
N VAL A 361 -9.24 -45.67 36.68
CA VAL A 361 -10.55 -46.20 36.23
C VAL A 361 -11.50 -46.46 37.41
N ASP A 362 -11.00 -46.66 38.59
CA ASP A 362 -11.76 -46.97 39.82
C ASP A 362 -12.16 -45.72 40.61
N TYR A 363 -11.83 -44.53 40.13
CA TYR A 363 -12.19 -43.28 40.80
C TYR A 363 -13.70 -43.06 40.77
N LYS A 364 -14.28 -42.85 41.94
CA LYS A 364 -15.73 -42.54 42.11
C LYS A 364 -15.93 -41.06 42.27
N GLY A 365 -16.88 -40.51 41.51
CA GLY A 365 -17.17 -39.11 41.55
C GLY A 365 -17.29 -38.49 40.16
N ILE A 366 -17.25 -37.16 40.07
CA ILE A 366 -17.33 -36.46 38.80
C ILE A 366 -15.94 -36.50 38.11
N VAL A 367 -15.91 -36.99 36.89
CA VAL A 367 -14.70 -37.02 36.06
C VAL A 367 -14.94 -36.29 34.72
N ILE A 368 -13.86 -35.81 34.15
CA ILE A 368 -13.82 -35.28 32.80
C ILE A 368 -13.10 -36.31 31.93
N HIS A 369 -13.76 -36.77 30.87
CA HIS A 369 -13.24 -37.70 29.89
C HIS A 369 -13.61 -37.22 28.49
N ASN A 370 -12.63 -37.08 27.61
CA ASN A 370 -12.81 -36.54 26.25
C ASN A 370 -13.62 -35.23 26.23
N GLY A 371 -13.30 -34.29 27.15
CA GLY A 371 -13.98 -33.00 27.28
C GLY A 371 -15.41 -33.06 27.82
N LYS A 372 -15.92 -34.24 28.19
CA LYS A 372 -17.26 -34.41 28.75
C LYS A 372 -17.22 -34.73 30.22
N LYS A 373 -18.09 -34.06 30.98
CA LYS A 373 -18.28 -34.30 32.40
C LYS A 373 -19.22 -35.49 32.61
N MET A 374 -18.79 -36.48 33.40
CA MET A 374 -19.58 -37.66 33.70
C MET A 374 -19.44 -38.05 35.19
N LEU A 375 -20.49 -38.64 35.76
CA LEU A 375 -20.48 -39.19 37.12
C LEU A 375 -20.12 -40.66 37.05
N ARG A 376 -19.07 -41.06 37.78
CA ARG A 376 -18.71 -42.46 38.01
C ARG A 376 -19.19 -42.84 39.41
N LYS A 377 -19.99 -43.89 39.48
CA LYS A 377 -20.57 -44.42 40.73
C LYS A 377 -19.67 -45.50 41.37
#